data_16e1387f19351413996784e86817b632
#
_entry.id   16e1387f19351413996784e86817b632
#
_cell.length_a   1.000
_cell.length_b   1.000
_cell.length_c   1.000
_cell.angle_alpha   90.00
_cell.angle_beta   90.00
_cell.angle_gamma   90.00
#
_symmetry.space_group_name_H-M   'P 1'
#
loop_
_entity.id
_entity.type
_entity.pdbx_description
1 polymer ?
#
loop_
_entity_poly.entity_id
_entity_poly.type
_entity_poly.pdbx_seq_one_letter_code
_entity_poly.pdbx_strand_id
1 'polypeptide(L)'
;MIDGFLPAELHDALLAQTLGQEEAFKRSTMREAGADVHGEARKSWVNDAELGELEAPLEESVRAALPAIFEELGIEPFEPAKIEFEVSAHRDGDFYRPHVDTFHSEDRTGRKTDRVVTAVYYFHAQPRAFSGGEFRIHPFAGAGEPVTIEAEDNRLLAIPAFALHEVRPIACENGDFRSSRFAVNAWVHRARPPAQ
;
A
#
# COMPACT_ATOMS: atom_id res chain seq x y z
N MET A 1 -3.21 0.26 13.52
CA MET A 1 -2.02 1.04 13.08
C MET A 1 -0.87 0.76 14.03
N ILE A 2 0.37 0.76 13.53
CA ILE A 2 1.59 0.51 14.31
C ILE A 2 2.61 1.60 13.94
N ASP A 3 2.95 2.46 14.89
CA ASP A 3 3.99 3.48 14.73
C ASP A 3 5.35 2.90 15.08
N GLY A 4 6.43 3.39 14.45
CA GLY A 4 7.78 2.84 14.62
C GLY A 4 7.85 1.37 14.18
N PHE A 5 7.18 1.03 13.08
CA PHE A 5 6.96 -0.37 12.66
C PHE A 5 8.25 -1.10 12.32
N LEU A 6 9.12 -0.50 11.52
CA LEU A 6 10.40 -1.11 11.17
C LEU A 6 11.51 -0.65 12.11
N PRO A 7 12.49 -1.52 12.40
CA PRO A 7 13.74 -1.10 13.02
C PRO A 7 14.40 0.03 12.20
N ALA A 8 15.04 0.97 12.87
CA ALA A 8 15.63 2.15 12.22
C ALA A 8 16.55 1.81 11.04
N GLU A 9 17.37 0.78 11.19
CA GLU A 9 18.30 0.32 10.15
C GLU A 9 17.59 -0.14 8.88
N LEU A 10 16.48 -0.87 9.00
CA LEU A 10 15.69 -1.34 7.86
C LEU A 10 14.89 -0.19 7.23
N HIS A 11 14.33 0.68 8.05
CA HIS A 11 13.64 1.90 7.60
C HIS A 11 14.55 2.80 6.78
N ASP A 12 15.76 3.10 7.30
CA ASP A 12 16.74 3.96 6.64
C ASP A 12 17.25 3.32 5.34
N ALA A 13 17.51 2.01 5.35
CA ALA A 13 17.93 1.29 4.16
C ALA A 13 16.87 1.32 3.06
N LEU A 14 15.59 1.13 3.42
CA LEU A 14 14.46 1.21 2.47
C LEU A 14 14.33 2.60 1.86
N LEU A 15 14.43 3.66 2.69
CA LEU A 15 14.40 5.03 2.21
C LEU A 15 15.59 5.33 1.27
N ALA A 16 16.79 4.93 1.67
CA ALA A 16 18.00 5.14 0.86
C ALA A 16 17.93 4.42 -0.49
N GLN A 17 17.48 3.15 -0.50
CA GLN A 17 17.28 2.39 -1.74
C GLN A 17 16.22 3.05 -2.63
N THR A 18 15.07 3.44 -2.06
CA THR A 18 13.99 4.10 -2.80
C THR A 18 14.47 5.39 -3.46
N LEU A 19 15.18 6.23 -2.73
CA LEU A 19 15.74 7.48 -3.27
C LEU A 19 16.80 7.24 -4.35
N GLY A 20 17.58 6.17 -4.23
CA GLY A 20 18.58 5.79 -5.22
C GLY A 20 18.01 5.18 -6.51
N GLN A 21 16.74 4.82 -6.51
CA GLN A 21 16.06 4.15 -7.63
C GLN A 21 15.00 5.04 -8.32
N GLU A 22 15.07 6.37 -8.25
CA GLU A 22 14.06 7.26 -8.85
C GLU A 22 13.75 6.91 -10.30
N GLU A 23 14.76 6.58 -11.11
CA GLU A 23 14.59 6.24 -12.54
C GLU A 23 13.82 4.92 -12.77
N ALA A 24 13.73 4.05 -11.76
CA ALA A 24 12.95 2.82 -11.83
C ALA A 24 11.45 3.04 -11.58
N PHE A 25 11.07 4.23 -11.09
CA PHE A 25 9.67 4.55 -10.87
C PHE A 25 8.99 4.94 -12.17
N LYS A 26 7.87 4.27 -12.47
CA LYS A 26 7.02 4.53 -13.64
C LYS A 26 5.62 4.92 -13.21
N ARG A 27 4.93 5.66 -14.07
CA ARG A 27 3.52 5.96 -13.83
C ARG A 27 2.72 4.68 -13.67
N SER A 28 1.96 4.61 -12.58
CA SER A 28 1.05 3.49 -12.36
C SER A 28 0.00 3.41 -13.48
N THR A 29 -0.27 2.21 -13.93
CA THR A 29 -1.34 1.90 -14.87
C THR A 29 -2.42 1.11 -14.16
N MET A 30 -3.69 1.42 -14.40
CA MET A 30 -4.81 0.59 -13.99
C MET A 30 -5.40 -0.08 -15.23
N ARG A 31 -5.67 -1.37 -15.14
CA ARG A 31 -6.47 -2.07 -16.14
C ARG A 31 -7.92 -2.07 -15.68
N GLU A 32 -8.76 -1.26 -16.30
CA GLU A 32 -10.20 -1.41 -16.24
C GLU A 32 -10.69 -2.07 -17.53
N ALA A 33 -11.37 -3.20 -17.42
CA ALA A 33 -12.03 -3.90 -18.54
C ALA A 33 -11.15 -4.08 -19.81
N GLY A 34 -9.84 -4.31 -19.62
CA GLY A 34 -8.92 -4.54 -20.74
C GLY A 34 -8.33 -3.30 -21.40
N ALA A 35 -8.63 -2.09 -20.92
CA ALA A 35 -8.01 -0.85 -21.33
C ALA A 35 -7.16 -0.26 -20.21
N ASP A 36 -5.98 0.27 -20.54
CA ASP A 36 -5.16 1.04 -19.60
C ASP A 36 -5.80 2.42 -19.41
N VAL A 37 -6.43 2.65 -18.24
CA VAL A 37 -6.99 3.96 -17.86
C VAL A 37 -5.91 4.74 -17.10
N HIS A 38 -5.26 5.66 -17.80
CA HIS A 38 -4.25 6.53 -17.21
C HIS A 38 -4.91 7.73 -16.51
N GLY A 39 -4.59 7.92 -15.24
CA GLY A 39 -4.74 9.21 -14.56
C GLY A 39 -6.14 9.59 -14.02
N GLU A 40 -7.21 8.89 -14.40
CA GLU A 40 -8.54 9.26 -13.89
C GLU A 40 -8.86 8.65 -12.52
N ALA A 41 -8.44 7.42 -12.27
CA ALA A 41 -8.68 6.73 -11.00
C ALA A 41 -7.45 6.72 -10.08
N ARG A 42 -6.25 6.57 -10.65
CA ARG A 42 -4.98 6.56 -9.92
C ARG A 42 -3.95 7.43 -10.62
N LYS A 43 -3.31 8.28 -9.87
CA LYS A 43 -2.13 9.04 -10.27
C LYS A 43 -1.07 8.82 -9.20
N SER A 44 -0.10 7.97 -9.49
CA SER A 44 1.03 7.63 -8.62
C SER A 44 2.17 7.06 -9.45
N TRP A 45 3.28 6.78 -8.81
CA TRP A 45 4.43 6.12 -9.41
C TRP A 45 4.67 4.80 -8.69
N VAL A 46 5.03 3.78 -9.42
CA VAL A 46 5.35 2.45 -8.89
C VAL A 46 6.75 2.08 -9.28
N ASN A 47 7.52 1.54 -8.36
CA ASN A 47 8.85 1.03 -8.62
C ASN A 47 8.75 -0.37 -9.26
N ASP A 48 9.28 -0.51 -10.46
CA ASP A 48 9.39 -1.80 -11.15
C ASP A 48 10.63 -2.61 -10.69
N ALA A 49 11.54 -2.00 -9.92
CA ALA A 49 12.68 -2.72 -9.37
C ALA A 49 12.25 -3.58 -8.18
N GLU A 50 12.87 -4.74 -8.04
CA GLU A 50 12.67 -5.61 -6.89
C GLU A 50 13.23 -4.94 -5.61
N LEU A 51 12.65 -5.27 -4.46
CA LEU A 51 13.15 -4.86 -3.14
C LEU A 51 14.52 -5.48 -2.83
N GLY A 52 14.88 -6.55 -3.54
CA GLY A 52 16.17 -7.21 -3.38
C GLY A 52 16.38 -7.75 -1.97
N GLU A 53 17.51 -7.42 -1.35
CA GLU A 53 17.85 -7.90 0.00
C GLU A 53 16.92 -7.37 1.09
N LEU A 54 16.16 -6.30 0.82
CA LEU A 54 15.21 -5.73 1.79
C LEU A 54 13.87 -6.47 1.83
N GLU A 55 13.55 -7.30 0.84
CA GLU A 55 12.26 -7.99 0.77
C GLU A 55 12.06 -8.98 1.92
N ALA A 56 13.04 -9.83 2.19
CA ALA A 56 12.94 -10.83 3.24
C ALA A 56 12.77 -10.24 4.65
N PRO A 57 13.58 -9.26 5.11
CA PRO A 57 13.37 -8.65 6.42
C PRO A 57 12.08 -7.83 6.51
N LEU A 58 11.62 -7.24 5.40
CA LEU A 58 10.32 -6.57 5.36
C LEU A 58 9.18 -7.58 5.50
N GLU A 59 9.23 -8.69 4.76
CA GLU A 59 8.24 -9.76 4.86
C GLU A 59 8.21 -10.37 6.28
N GLU A 60 9.36 -10.59 6.89
CA GLU A 60 9.46 -11.07 8.27
C GLU A 60 8.77 -10.10 9.25
N SER A 61 9.01 -8.79 9.09
CA SER A 61 8.37 -7.76 9.92
C SER A 61 6.85 -7.76 9.75
N VAL A 62 6.35 -7.86 8.51
CA VAL A 62 4.91 -7.94 8.25
C VAL A 62 4.32 -9.22 8.83
N ARG A 63 4.97 -10.39 8.63
CA ARG A 63 4.50 -11.67 9.17
C ARG A 63 4.44 -11.66 10.70
N ALA A 64 5.42 -11.08 11.36
CA ALA A 64 5.44 -10.93 12.82
C ALA A 64 4.26 -10.11 13.35
N ALA A 65 3.78 -9.13 12.58
CA ALA A 65 2.64 -8.29 12.95
C ALA A 65 1.27 -8.94 12.66
N LEU A 66 1.20 -9.95 11.79
CA LEU A 66 -0.09 -10.54 11.35
C LEU A 66 -1.00 -11.03 12.48
N PRO A 67 -0.51 -11.69 13.54
CA PRO A 67 -1.41 -12.13 14.63
C PRO A 67 -2.19 -10.97 15.25
N ALA A 68 -1.52 -9.87 15.56
CA ALA A 68 -2.16 -8.67 16.09
C ALA A 68 -3.08 -7.97 15.07
N ILE A 69 -2.68 -7.97 13.80
CA ILE A 69 -3.50 -7.41 12.71
C ILE A 69 -4.79 -8.23 12.54
N PHE A 70 -4.72 -9.56 12.55
CA PHE A 70 -5.89 -10.41 12.43
C PHE A 70 -6.86 -10.23 13.61
N GLU A 71 -6.33 -10.16 14.84
CA GLU A 71 -7.13 -9.91 16.04
C GLU A 71 -7.85 -8.56 15.95
N GLU A 72 -7.13 -7.48 15.65
CA GLU A 72 -7.69 -6.11 15.57
C GLU A 72 -8.73 -5.96 14.45
N LEU A 73 -8.53 -6.64 13.30
CA LEU A 73 -9.44 -6.61 12.17
C LEU A 73 -10.60 -7.62 12.27
N GLY A 74 -10.62 -8.46 13.29
CA GLY A 74 -11.61 -9.53 13.44
C GLY A 74 -11.53 -10.58 12.32
N ILE A 75 -10.33 -10.81 11.78
CA ILE A 75 -10.09 -11.79 10.72
C ILE A 75 -9.63 -13.11 11.36
N GLU A 76 -10.31 -14.21 11.01
CA GLU A 76 -9.84 -15.54 11.41
C GLU A 76 -8.41 -15.78 10.94
N PRO A 77 -7.47 -16.11 11.83
CA PRO A 77 -6.06 -16.30 11.48
C PRO A 77 -5.87 -17.37 10.40
N PHE A 78 -4.95 -17.11 9.48
CA PHE A 78 -4.55 -18.06 8.43
C PHE A 78 -3.07 -17.92 8.11
N GLU A 79 -2.48 -18.98 7.56
CA GLU A 79 -1.11 -18.91 7.02
C GLU A 79 -1.13 -18.25 5.64
N PRO A 80 -0.40 -17.12 5.44
CA PRO A 80 -0.34 -16.44 4.15
C PRO A 80 0.26 -17.33 3.07
N ALA A 81 -0.45 -17.50 1.97
CA ALA A 81 0.06 -18.19 0.78
C ALA A 81 1.19 -17.39 0.11
N LYS A 82 1.13 -16.06 0.21
CA LYS A 82 2.17 -15.10 -0.15
C LYS A 82 1.85 -13.73 0.45
N ILE A 83 2.86 -12.88 0.53
CA ILE A 83 2.73 -11.44 0.69
C ILE A 83 3.28 -10.80 -0.59
N GLU A 84 2.49 -9.95 -1.22
CA GLU A 84 2.85 -9.26 -2.46
C GLU A 84 3.20 -7.83 -2.13
N PHE A 85 4.37 -7.35 -2.56
CA PHE A 85 4.85 -6.00 -2.29
C PHE A 85 4.81 -5.11 -3.53
N GLU A 86 4.50 -3.83 -3.35
CA GLU A 86 4.61 -2.79 -4.34
C GLU A 86 5.13 -1.52 -3.66
N VAL A 87 6.28 -1.02 -4.09
CA VAL A 87 6.80 0.28 -3.63
C VAL A 87 6.20 1.38 -4.49
N SER A 88 5.57 2.35 -3.87
CA SER A 88 4.92 3.46 -4.56
C SER A 88 5.40 4.81 -4.06
N ALA A 89 5.41 5.80 -4.96
CA ALA A 89 5.64 7.19 -4.67
C ALA A 89 4.44 8.02 -5.14
N HIS A 90 4.01 8.94 -4.29
CA HIS A 90 3.02 9.94 -4.64
C HIS A 90 3.72 11.31 -4.63
N ARG A 91 3.77 11.93 -5.80
CA ARG A 91 4.37 13.25 -6.06
C ARG A 91 3.29 14.33 -6.05
N ASP A 92 3.66 15.56 -6.35
CA ASP A 92 2.71 16.67 -6.41
C ASP A 92 1.50 16.41 -7.30
N GLY A 93 0.30 16.62 -6.76
CA GLY A 93 -0.98 16.38 -7.40
C GLY A 93 -1.34 14.90 -7.60
N ASP A 94 -0.57 13.95 -7.05
CA ASP A 94 -0.88 12.52 -7.14
C ASP A 94 -1.96 12.14 -6.13
N PHE A 95 -2.75 11.10 -6.47
CA PHE A 95 -3.89 10.62 -5.68
C PHE A 95 -4.26 9.19 -6.08
N TYR A 96 -5.14 8.56 -5.28
CA TYR A 96 -5.83 7.34 -5.67
C TYR A 96 -7.29 7.43 -5.23
N ARG A 97 -8.23 7.41 -6.18
CA ARG A 97 -9.68 7.52 -5.92
C ARG A 97 -10.19 6.32 -5.11
N PRO A 98 -11.42 6.40 -4.56
CA PRO A 98 -12.01 5.31 -3.79
C PRO A 98 -12.01 3.99 -4.55
N HIS A 99 -11.40 2.97 -3.96
CA HIS A 99 -11.26 1.61 -4.52
C HIS A 99 -11.19 0.56 -3.41
N VAL A 100 -11.22 -0.69 -3.80
CA VAL A 100 -10.94 -1.85 -2.95
C VAL A 100 -9.80 -2.65 -3.55
N ASP A 101 -9.02 -3.33 -2.70
CA ASP A 101 -7.87 -4.12 -3.15
C ASP A 101 -8.20 -5.59 -3.42
N THR A 102 -9.38 -6.03 -3.00
CA THR A 102 -9.84 -7.39 -3.29
C THR A 102 -10.21 -7.54 -4.76
N PHE A 103 -9.99 -8.73 -5.31
CA PHE A 103 -10.31 -9.00 -6.71
C PHE A 103 -11.82 -9.12 -6.94
N HIS A 104 -12.33 -8.46 -7.97
CA HIS A 104 -13.71 -8.63 -8.44
C HIS A 104 -13.90 -10.01 -9.12
N SER A 105 -15.15 -10.42 -9.33
CA SER A 105 -15.50 -11.76 -9.82
C SER A 105 -14.79 -12.15 -11.12
N GLU A 106 -14.64 -11.24 -12.06
CA GLU A 106 -13.96 -11.48 -13.34
C GLU A 106 -12.44 -11.63 -13.17
N ASP A 107 -11.83 -10.80 -12.32
CA ASP A 107 -10.39 -10.87 -12.00
C ASP A 107 -10.03 -12.06 -11.13
N ARG A 108 -11.03 -12.68 -10.49
CA ARG A 108 -10.84 -13.87 -9.64
C ARG A 108 -10.64 -15.15 -10.44
N THR A 109 -11.05 -15.18 -11.72
CA THR A 109 -10.97 -16.38 -12.54
C THR A 109 -9.52 -16.80 -12.76
N GLY A 110 -9.21 -18.07 -12.44
CA GLY A 110 -7.87 -18.64 -12.55
C GLY A 110 -6.89 -18.26 -11.43
N ARG A 111 -7.22 -17.35 -10.50
CA ARG A 111 -6.37 -17.04 -9.36
C ARG A 111 -6.47 -18.11 -8.28
N LYS A 112 -5.33 -18.48 -7.70
CA LYS A 112 -5.22 -19.48 -6.63
C LYS A 112 -5.31 -18.86 -5.22
N THR A 113 -5.29 -17.54 -5.12
CA THR A 113 -5.26 -16.79 -3.85
C THR A 113 -6.16 -15.58 -3.91
N ASP A 114 -6.63 -15.11 -2.76
CA ASP A 114 -7.34 -13.85 -2.58
C ASP A 114 -6.54 -12.91 -1.67
N ARG A 115 -6.52 -11.60 -1.96
CA ARG A 115 -6.06 -10.57 -1.05
C ARG A 115 -7.07 -10.44 0.09
N VAL A 116 -6.61 -10.61 1.33
CA VAL A 116 -7.46 -10.56 2.54
C VAL A 116 -7.14 -9.33 3.38
N VAL A 117 -5.86 -9.01 3.53
CA VAL A 117 -5.40 -7.81 4.24
C VAL A 117 -4.58 -6.97 3.27
N THR A 118 -4.81 -5.67 3.29
CA THR A 118 -3.93 -4.65 2.74
C THR A 118 -3.21 -3.98 3.89
N ALA A 119 -1.88 -4.06 3.91
CA ALA A 119 -1.04 -3.32 4.81
C ALA A 119 -0.25 -2.27 4.02
N VAL A 120 -0.24 -1.03 4.49
CA VAL A 120 0.46 0.09 3.85
C VAL A 120 1.48 0.63 4.83
N TYR A 121 2.74 0.46 4.51
CA TYR A 121 3.84 1.01 5.28
C TYR A 121 4.26 2.35 4.69
N TYR A 122 4.22 3.41 5.50
CA TYR A 122 4.58 4.77 5.10
C TYR A 122 5.99 5.14 5.52
N PHE A 123 6.69 5.82 4.61
CA PHE A 123 8.00 6.36 4.90
C PHE A 123 8.28 7.59 4.02
N HIS A 124 9.12 8.50 4.49
CA HIS A 124 9.49 9.70 3.74
C HIS A 124 10.79 10.30 4.27
N ALA A 125 11.42 11.14 3.45
CA ALA A 125 12.59 11.88 3.89
C ALA A 125 12.23 12.90 4.98
N GLN A 126 13.16 13.14 5.88
CA GLN A 126 13.03 14.17 6.89
C GLN A 126 13.80 15.44 6.46
N PRO A 127 13.29 16.65 6.76
CA PRO A 127 11.92 16.90 7.27
C PRO A 127 10.86 16.55 6.20
N ARG A 128 9.63 16.24 6.65
CA ARG A 128 8.48 16.00 5.74
C ARG A 128 8.26 17.23 4.84
N ALA A 129 8.29 17.02 3.52
CA ALA A 129 8.22 18.07 2.50
C ALA A 129 6.96 17.97 1.62
N PHE A 130 5.91 17.35 2.12
CA PHE A 130 4.60 17.27 1.50
C PHE A 130 3.48 17.51 2.52
N SER A 131 2.32 17.87 2.02
CA SER A 131 1.05 17.93 2.75
C SER A 131 -0.03 17.19 1.99
N GLY A 132 -1.15 16.87 2.62
CA GLY A 132 -2.13 15.97 2.02
C GLY A 132 -1.66 14.53 1.97
N GLY A 133 -2.25 13.75 1.08
CA GLY A 133 -1.92 12.34 0.91
C GLY A 133 -2.41 11.44 2.03
N GLU A 134 -3.36 11.92 2.82
CA GLU A 134 -4.00 11.13 3.86
C GLU A 134 -4.67 9.92 3.24
N PHE A 135 -4.60 8.82 3.96
CA PHE A 135 -5.38 7.62 3.66
C PHE A 135 -6.77 7.76 4.27
N ARG A 136 -7.80 7.58 3.46
CA ARG A 136 -9.17 7.71 3.92
C ARG A 136 -9.92 6.40 3.74
N ILE A 137 -10.52 5.89 4.82
CA ILE A 137 -11.36 4.69 4.81
C ILE A 137 -12.82 5.14 4.83
N HIS A 138 -13.57 4.68 3.85
CA HIS A 138 -15.00 4.97 3.75
C HIS A 138 -15.82 3.97 4.57
N PRO A 139 -16.92 4.41 5.20
CA PRO A 139 -17.76 3.52 5.97
C PRO A 139 -18.44 2.47 5.08
N PHE A 140 -18.60 1.28 5.63
CA PHE A 140 -19.35 0.22 4.97
C PHE A 140 -20.82 0.63 4.80
N ALA A 141 -21.40 0.36 3.63
CA ALA A 141 -22.76 0.76 3.26
C ALA A 141 -23.05 2.27 3.19
N GLY A 142 -22.02 3.12 3.10
CA GLY A 142 -22.17 4.56 2.87
C GLY A 142 -22.77 5.36 4.03
N ALA A 143 -22.87 4.78 5.23
CA ALA A 143 -23.37 5.45 6.43
C ALA A 143 -22.19 5.88 7.35
N GLY A 144 -22.10 7.18 7.65
CA GLY A 144 -21.07 7.75 8.54
C GLY A 144 -19.99 8.55 7.80
N GLU A 145 -19.10 9.14 8.58
CA GLU A 145 -17.98 9.92 8.06
C GLU A 145 -16.77 9.02 7.80
N PRO A 146 -16.00 9.28 6.73
CA PRO A 146 -14.75 8.56 6.48
C PRO A 146 -13.72 8.78 7.59
N VAL A 147 -12.98 7.73 7.92
CA VAL A 147 -11.83 7.82 8.83
C VAL A 147 -10.62 8.28 8.02
N THR A 148 -9.98 9.35 8.46
CA THR A 148 -8.79 9.92 7.83
C THR A 148 -7.55 9.57 8.65
N ILE A 149 -6.51 9.07 8.00
CA ILE A 149 -5.28 8.58 8.61
C ILE A 149 -4.10 9.25 7.93
N GLU A 150 -3.27 9.93 8.73
CA GLU A 150 -2.04 10.57 8.26
C GLU A 150 -0.98 9.53 7.87
N ALA A 151 -0.27 9.82 6.79
CA ALA A 151 0.88 9.04 6.32
C ALA A 151 2.14 9.42 7.12
N GLU A 152 2.17 9.05 8.39
CA GLU A 152 3.31 9.32 9.27
C GLU A 152 4.50 8.43 8.91
N ASP A 153 5.69 8.95 9.11
CA ASP A 153 6.94 8.22 8.88
C ASP A 153 7.06 6.99 9.78
N ASN A 154 7.53 5.89 9.20
CA ASN A 154 7.67 4.59 9.87
C ASN A 154 6.35 4.08 10.50
N ARG A 155 5.23 4.27 9.81
CA ARG A 155 3.90 3.77 10.25
C ARG A 155 3.41 2.67 9.34
N LEU A 156 2.90 1.58 9.92
CA LEU A 156 2.11 0.56 9.24
C LEU A 156 0.62 0.77 9.53
N LEU A 157 -0.17 0.89 8.46
CA LEU A 157 -1.62 0.83 8.47
C LEU A 157 -2.06 -0.52 7.91
N ALA A 158 -2.97 -1.23 8.57
CA ALA A 158 -3.58 -2.44 8.01
C ALA A 158 -5.11 -2.31 7.99
N ILE A 159 -5.71 -2.77 6.90
CA ILE A 159 -7.16 -2.79 6.67
C ILE A 159 -7.57 -4.11 6.00
N PRO A 160 -8.85 -4.52 6.10
CA PRO A 160 -9.37 -5.58 5.23
C PRO A 160 -9.29 -5.16 3.76
N ALA A 161 -8.82 -6.05 2.88
CA ALA A 161 -8.63 -5.71 1.46
C ALA A 161 -9.93 -5.31 0.73
N PHE A 162 -11.09 -5.65 1.28
CA PHE A 162 -12.40 -5.23 0.75
C PHE A 162 -12.87 -3.86 1.24
N ALA A 163 -12.18 -3.23 2.19
CA ALA A 163 -12.55 -1.91 2.70
C ALA A 163 -12.36 -0.86 1.61
N LEU A 164 -13.41 -0.07 1.36
CA LEU A 164 -13.35 1.03 0.40
C LEU A 164 -12.45 2.13 0.95
N HIS A 165 -11.42 2.49 0.22
CA HIS A 165 -10.43 3.47 0.66
C HIS A 165 -9.88 4.31 -0.49
N GLU A 166 -9.27 5.44 -0.15
CA GLU A 166 -8.66 6.36 -1.11
C GLU A 166 -7.36 6.96 -0.55
N VAL A 167 -6.51 7.48 -1.45
CA VAL A 167 -5.42 8.38 -1.11
C VAL A 167 -5.79 9.77 -1.59
N ARG A 168 -5.83 10.73 -0.65
CA ARG A 168 -6.14 12.13 -0.96
C ARG A 168 -5.02 12.77 -1.78
N PRO A 169 -5.32 13.82 -2.56
CA PRO A 169 -4.29 14.54 -3.31
C PRO A 169 -3.15 15.01 -2.42
N ILE A 170 -1.94 14.89 -2.95
CA ILE A 170 -0.70 15.33 -2.30
C ILE A 170 -0.26 16.66 -2.88
N ALA A 171 0.29 17.52 -2.05
CA ALA A 171 0.97 18.74 -2.46
C ALA A 171 2.43 18.69 -1.99
N CYS A 172 3.37 18.77 -2.94
CA CYS A 172 4.81 18.84 -2.71
C CYS A 172 5.32 20.20 -3.19
N GLU A 173 5.95 20.99 -2.31
CA GLU A 173 6.34 22.36 -2.63
C GLU A 173 7.34 22.47 -3.79
N ASN A 174 8.24 21.51 -3.96
CA ASN A 174 9.36 21.62 -4.92
C ASN A 174 9.28 20.60 -6.07
N GLY A 175 8.32 19.67 -6.07
CA GLY A 175 8.21 18.64 -7.10
C GLY A 175 9.36 17.62 -7.13
N ASP A 176 10.32 17.71 -6.20
CA ASP A 176 11.44 16.79 -6.10
C ASP A 176 10.98 15.41 -5.68
N PHE A 177 11.60 14.36 -6.25
CA PHE A 177 11.28 12.97 -5.87
C PHE A 177 11.47 12.71 -4.37
N ARG A 178 12.51 13.29 -3.78
CA ARG A 178 12.77 13.20 -2.33
C ARG A 178 11.61 13.75 -1.47
N SER A 179 10.82 14.67 -2.00
CA SER A 179 9.68 15.27 -1.31
C SER A 179 8.40 14.44 -1.42
N SER A 180 8.46 13.28 -2.07
CA SER A 180 7.32 12.38 -2.24
C SER A 180 6.89 11.74 -0.93
N ARG A 181 5.60 11.36 -0.87
CA ARG A 181 5.10 10.39 0.09
C ARG A 181 5.35 9.00 -0.47
N PHE A 182 6.24 8.25 0.16
CA PHE A 182 6.49 6.86 -0.21
C PHE A 182 5.62 5.90 0.59
N ALA A 183 5.30 4.77 -0.02
CA ALA A 183 4.66 3.66 0.68
C ALA A 183 5.10 2.32 0.10
N VAL A 184 5.17 1.31 0.96
CA VAL A 184 5.15 -0.09 0.54
C VAL A 184 3.75 -0.63 0.80
N ASN A 185 3.04 -0.98 -0.26
CA ASN A 185 1.83 -1.76 -0.18
C ASN A 185 2.19 -3.24 -0.01
N ALA A 186 1.63 -3.89 0.99
CA ALA A 186 1.81 -5.31 1.26
C ALA A 186 0.44 -5.99 1.26
N TRP A 187 0.16 -6.79 0.23
CA TRP A 187 -1.09 -7.54 0.17
C TRP A 187 -0.89 -8.95 0.68
N VAL A 188 -1.60 -9.28 1.77
CA VAL A 188 -1.56 -10.61 2.39
C VAL A 188 -2.60 -11.50 1.73
N HIS A 189 -2.12 -12.56 1.11
CA HIS A 189 -2.94 -13.49 0.35
C HIS A 189 -3.26 -14.76 1.11
N ARG A 190 -4.54 -15.15 1.09
CA ARG A 190 -5.01 -16.46 1.54
C ARG A 190 -5.19 -17.40 0.34
N ALA A 191 -4.75 -18.67 0.49
CA ALA A 191 -5.02 -19.69 -0.50
C ALA A 191 -6.52 -19.94 -0.64
N ARG A 192 -6.97 -20.16 -1.87
CA ARG A 192 -8.34 -20.61 -2.15
C ARG A 192 -8.43 -22.13 -2.00
N PRO A 193 -9.55 -22.62 -1.50
CA PRO A 193 -9.80 -24.05 -1.59
C PRO A 193 -9.80 -24.49 -3.06
N PRO A 194 -9.35 -25.71 -3.39
CA PRO A 194 -9.46 -26.23 -4.73
C PRO A 194 -10.92 -26.18 -5.20
N ALA A 195 -11.12 -25.86 -6.49
CA ALA A 195 -12.45 -25.92 -7.09
C ALA A 195 -13.02 -27.34 -6.94
N GLN A 196 -14.21 -27.43 -6.38
CA GLN A 196 -14.94 -28.70 -6.29
C GLN A 196 -15.50 -29.10 -7.64
#